data_bcbb133f5d5a0246a21fd8366d60d218
#
_entry.id   bcbb133f5d5a0246a21fd8366d60d218
#
_cell.length_a   1.000
_cell.length_b   1.000
_cell.length_c   1.000
_cell.angle_alpha   90.00
_cell.angle_beta   90.00
_cell.angle_gamma   90.00
#
_symmetry.space_group_name_H-M   'P 1'
#
loop_
_entity.id
_entity.type
_entity.pdbx_description
1 polymer ?
#
loop_
_entity_poly.entity_id
_entity_poly.type
_entity_poly.pdbx_seq_one_letter_code
_entity_poly.pdbx_strand_id
1 'polypeptide(L)'
;MLELLHPMIRRLWVEKGFGEPTPPQREAIPLVLSGENVLIVAPTGSGKTEAALLPILSRMLEEEGPGVRLLYITPLRTLNRDILARVEWWALKLGFRVGVRHGDTTPAERRVQSLTPPDILITTPESLQLLLVGRRLRNHLANVRWVIVDEVHEVADSKRGVQLSLLMERVKRVAGRLQVIGLSASVGNPEEVARLLVGAHGSCRVVVVPAHKRVRVSVEWPHPGEGDAELADRILAAPDVAARLRFVRELVESRRSTLIFTNTRPTAELLASRFKLWDERIPIYVHHGSLSRAERVRVEEMLRRGEVKGVVCTSSMELGIDIGHVDLVVQYNSPREVRRLLQRVGRAGHSLDRVSEGVVVVGNSDDALESIVLKRRMEQGFIEPSEIPRKPYDVLAHELVGLAMSEPVTLEEAYQLVRGAEPYRDLEREELERVAEFLRSIGLIRVYGDR
;
A
#
# COMPACT_ATOMS: atom_id res chain seq x y z
N MET A 1 19.42 19.99 -6.33
CA MET A 1 18.21 19.21 -6.61
C MET A 1 16.97 20.09 -6.56
N LEU A 2 16.69 20.84 -5.47
CA LEU A 2 15.53 21.75 -5.42
C LEU A 2 15.50 22.77 -6.58
N GLU A 3 16.63 23.19 -7.06
CA GLU A 3 16.76 24.11 -8.20
C GLU A 3 16.18 23.56 -9.50
N LEU A 4 16.05 22.25 -9.61
CA LEU A 4 15.45 21.58 -10.77
C LEU A 4 13.92 21.68 -10.77
N LEU A 5 13.30 21.95 -9.61
CA LEU A 5 11.86 22.06 -9.47
C LEU A 5 11.38 23.47 -9.85
N HIS A 6 10.14 23.55 -10.31
CA HIS A 6 9.49 24.82 -10.64
C HIS A 6 9.54 25.81 -9.47
N PRO A 7 9.76 27.13 -9.71
CA PRO A 7 9.92 28.13 -8.63
C PRO A 7 8.78 28.16 -7.61
N MET A 8 7.54 27.94 -8.04
CA MET A 8 6.39 27.84 -7.14
C MET A 8 6.51 26.69 -6.15
N ILE A 9 6.98 25.52 -6.59
CA ILE A 9 7.18 24.37 -5.71
C ILE A 9 8.28 24.64 -4.69
N ARG A 10 9.37 25.29 -5.10
CA ARG A 10 10.45 25.68 -4.18
C ARG A 10 9.96 26.63 -3.09
N ARG A 11 9.11 27.60 -3.44
CA ARG A 11 8.48 28.50 -2.48
C ARG A 11 7.60 27.75 -1.49
N LEU A 12 6.76 26.85 -1.98
CA LEU A 12 5.87 26.04 -1.13
C LEU A 12 6.63 25.04 -0.27
N TRP A 13 7.79 24.56 -0.70
CA TRP A 13 8.68 23.72 0.10
C TRP A 13 9.09 24.44 1.39
N VAL A 14 9.51 25.70 1.26
CA VAL A 14 9.88 26.55 2.40
C VAL A 14 8.65 26.87 3.26
N GLU A 15 7.52 27.23 2.64
CA GLU A 15 6.25 27.51 3.35
C GLU A 15 5.79 26.32 4.20
N LYS A 16 5.98 25.09 3.70
CA LYS A 16 5.62 23.86 4.41
C LYS A 16 6.59 23.50 5.54
N GLY A 17 7.69 24.24 5.67
CA GLY A 17 8.72 24.01 6.67
C GLY A 17 9.60 22.80 6.41
N PHE A 18 9.69 22.36 5.15
CA PHE A 18 10.60 21.28 4.79
C PHE A 18 12.05 21.74 4.85
N GLY A 19 12.91 20.91 5.45
CA GLY A 19 14.35 21.12 5.53
C GLY A 19 15.09 20.59 4.29
N GLU A 20 16.27 20.03 4.53
CA GLU A 20 17.06 19.39 3.48
C GLU A 20 16.30 18.24 2.81
N PRO A 21 16.42 18.08 1.48
CA PRO A 21 15.84 16.97 0.78
C PRO A 21 16.31 15.62 1.31
N THR A 22 15.36 14.70 1.48
CA THR A 22 15.66 13.34 1.93
C THR A 22 16.41 12.53 0.85
N PRO A 23 17.10 11.43 1.21
CA PRO A 23 17.80 10.60 0.23
C PRO A 23 16.91 10.15 -0.95
N PRO A 24 15.67 9.63 -0.76
CA PRO A 24 14.81 9.31 -1.89
C PRO A 24 14.50 10.49 -2.80
N GLN A 25 14.34 11.68 -2.24
CA GLN A 25 14.07 12.91 -3.00
C GLN A 25 15.28 13.34 -3.83
N ARG A 26 16.49 13.26 -3.24
CA ARG A 26 17.73 13.60 -3.94
C ARG A 26 17.99 12.70 -5.15
N GLU A 27 17.70 11.40 -5.02
CA GLU A 27 17.97 10.41 -6.06
C GLU A 27 16.87 10.37 -7.12
N ALA A 28 15.59 10.39 -6.71
CA ALA A 28 14.49 10.17 -7.62
C ALA A 28 14.03 11.41 -8.38
N ILE A 29 14.05 12.61 -7.78
CA ILE A 29 13.53 13.83 -8.44
C ILE A 29 14.21 14.11 -9.78
N PRO A 30 15.55 14.05 -9.91
CA PRO A 30 16.20 14.26 -11.21
C PRO A 30 15.78 13.25 -12.27
N LEU A 31 15.63 11.97 -11.90
CA LEU A 31 15.21 10.89 -12.81
C LEU A 31 13.76 11.08 -13.27
N VAL A 32 12.87 11.48 -12.37
CA VAL A 32 11.47 11.75 -12.73
C VAL A 32 11.38 12.97 -13.66
N LEU A 33 12.15 14.03 -13.40
CA LEU A 33 12.18 15.22 -14.26
C LEU A 33 12.74 14.92 -15.65
N SER A 34 13.68 13.97 -15.77
CA SER A 34 14.19 13.55 -17.09
C SER A 34 13.22 12.67 -17.89
N GLY A 35 12.05 12.33 -17.31
CA GLY A 35 11.01 11.54 -17.99
C GLY A 35 11.21 10.03 -17.86
N GLU A 36 12.10 9.55 -17.00
CA GLU A 36 12.31 8.13 -16.76
C GLU A 36 11.18 7.55 -15.90
N ASN A 37 10.82 6.29 -16.14
CA ASN A 37 10.01 5.53 -15.19
C ASN A 37 10.88 5.17 -13.98
N VAL A 38 10.36 5.31 -12.77
CA VAL A 38 11.14 5.13 -11.54
C VAL A 38 10.35 4.31 -10.53
N LEU A 39 10.97 3.29 -9.95
CA LEU A 39 10.49 2.64 -8.73
C LEU A 39 11.32 3.14 -7.54
N ILE A 40 10.67 3.80 -6.59
CA ILE A 40 11.30 4.30 -5.37
C ILE A 40 11.03 3.32 -4.24
N VAL A 41 12.07 2.62 -3.80
CA VAL A 41 12.02 1.66 -2.69
C VAL A 41 12.68 2.30 -1.48
N ALA A 42 11.91 2.66 -0.49
CA ALA A 42 12.40 3.32 0.72
C ALA A 42 11.43 3.14 1.90
N PRO A 43 11.88 3.28 3.14
CA PRO A 43 11.05 3.15 4.33
C PRO A 43 9.86 4.12 4.35
N THR A 44 8.84 3.79 5.14
CA THR A 44 7.72 4.70 5.41
C THR A 44 8.23 5.98 6.08
N GLY A 45 7.67 7.14 5.73
CA GLY A 45 8.08 8.43 6.30
C GLY A 45 9.39 9.01 5.74
N SER A 46 10.01 8.36 4.74
CA SER A 46 11.25 8.83 4.12
C SER A 46 11.06 9.93 3.06
N GLY A 47 9.83 10.39 2.80
CA GLY A 47 9.55 11.42 1.80
C GLY A 47 9.37 10.88 0.37
N LYS A 48 9.06 9.58 0.18
CA LYS A 48 8.78 8.96 -1.13
C LYS A 48 7.68 9.68 -1.92
N THR A 49 6.60 10.05 -1.23
CA THR A 49 5.45 10.70 -1.89
C THR A 49 5.85 12.00 -2.56
N GLU A 50 6.57 12.85 -1.85
CA GLU A 50 7.10 14.11 -2.40
C GLU A 50 8.16 13.86 -3.47
N ALA A 51 8.96 12.81 -3.33
CA ALA A 51 9.96 12.43 -4.35
C ALA A 51 9.32 12.12 -5.72
N ALA A 52 8.12 11.55 -5.73
CA ALA A 52 7.35 11.29 -6.96
C ALA A 52 6.48 12.48 -7.37
N LEU A 53 5.73 13.06 -6.41
CA LEU A 53 4.70 14.05 -6.69
C LEU A 53 5.27 15.39 -7.15
N LEU A 54 6.29 15.91 -6.48
CA LEU A 54 6.80 17.27 -6.75
C LEU A 54 7.39 17.46 -8.14
N PRO A 55 8.20 16.53 -8.68
CA PRO A 55 8.69 16.67 -10.05
C PRO A 55 7.57 16.58 -11.08
N ILE A 56 6.53 15.76 -10.84
CA ILE A 56 5.37 15.68 -11.71
C ILE A 56 4.57 16.99 -11.68
N LEU A 57 4.29 17.53 -10.49
CA LEU A 57 3.61 18.82 -10.37
C LEU A 57 4.43 19.96 -11.01
N SER A 58 5.76 19.89 -10.96
CA SER A 58 6.65 20.81 -11.67
C SER A 58 6.41 20.77 -13.17
N ARG A 59 6.36 19.55 -13.75
CA ARG A 59 6.08 19.37 -15.18
C ARG A 59 4.64 19.78 -15.54
N MET A 60 3.67 19.52 -14.67
CA MET A 60 2.28 19.92 -14.87
C MET A 60 2.08 21.46 -14.89
N LEU A 61 2.95 22.23 -14.22
CA LEU A 61 2.96 23.68 -14.27
C LEU A 61 3.55 24.22 -15.58
N GLU A 62 4.48 23.50 -16.18
CA GLU A 62 5.12 23.84 -17.45
C GLU A 62 4.28 23.42 -18.67
N GLU A 63 3.47 22.38 -18.51
CA GLU A 63 2.68 21.77 -19.59
C GLU A 63 1.19 21.88 -19.26
N GLU A 64 0.45 22.73 -19.96
CA GLU A 64 -1.01 22.81 -19.85
C GLU A 64 -1.68 21.63 -20.57
N GLY A 65 -2.87 21.24 -20.13
CA GLY A 65 -3.66 20.21 -20.79
C GLY A 65 -5.01 19.99 -20.11
N PRO A 66 -6.02 19.53 -20.87
CA PRO A 66 -7.35 19.27 -20.33
C PRO A 66 -7.44 17.89 -19.65
N GLY A 67 -8.43 17.73 -18.78
CA GLY A 67 -8.79 16.45 -18.20
C GLY A 67 -7.78 15.93 -17.16
N VAL A 68 -7.79 14.62 -16.95
CA VAL A 68 -6.90 13.96 -15.98
C VAL A 68 -5.50 13.85 -16.56
N ARG A 69 -4.53 14.55 -15.98
CA ARG A 69 -3.12 14.51 -16.40
C ARG A 69 -2.27 13.62 -15.51
N LEU A 70 -2.56 13.57 -14.21
CA LEU A 70 -1.93 12.68 -13.24
C LEU A 70 -2.95 11.69 -12.69
N LEU A 71 -2.64 10.41 -12.84
CA LEU A 71 -3.36 9.31 -12.22
C LEU A 71 -2.57 8.82 -11.01
N TYR A 72 -3.14 8.93 -9.82
CA TYR A 72 -2.55 8.44 -8.57
C TYR A 72 -3.29 7.17 -8.14
N ILE A 73 -2.64 6.02 -8.23
CA ILE A 73 -3.21 4.72 -7.91
C ILE A 73 -2.72 4.27 -6.54
N THR A 74 -3.66 4.01 -5.63
CA THR A 74 -3.37 3.40 -4.34
C THR A 74 -4.10 2.06 -4.23
N PRO A 75 -3.40 0.94 -3.95
CA PRO A 75 -4.02 -0.37 -3.86
C PRO A 75 -4.83 -0.57 -2.56
N LEU A 76 -4.77 0.35 -1.63
CA LEU A 76 -5.48 0.27 -0.36
C LEU A 76 -6.94 0.73 -0.53
N ARG A 77 -7.89 -0.09 -0.07
CA ARG A 77 -9.33 0.24 -0.08
C ARG A 77 -9.68 1.43 0.81
N THR A 78 -8.99 1.57 1.91
CA THR A 78 -9.04 2.76 2.75
C THR A 78 -8.10 3.78 2.16
N LEU A 79 -8.65 4.72 1.40
CA LEU A 79 -7.88 5.86 0.93
C LEU A 79 -7.22 6.51 2.14
N ASN A 80 -5.90 6.48 2.14
CA ASN A 80 -5.13 7.06 3.22
C ASN A 80 -5.39 8.56 3.26
N ARG A 81 -6.10 9.03 4.28
CA ARG A 81 -6.44 10.45 4.45
C ARG A 81 -5.19 11.31 4.41
N ASP A 82 -4.09 10.81 4.90
CA ASP A 82 -2.83 11.55 4.96
C ASP A 82 -2.25 11.73 3.56
N ILE A 83 -2.33 10.72 2.70
CA ILE A 83 -1.93 10.82 1.28
C ILE A 83 -2.84 11.83 0.57
N LEU A 84 -4.15 11.69 0.76
CA LEU A 84 -5.12 12.62 0.17
C LEU A 84 -4.85 14.05 0.61
N ALA A 85 -4.79 14.31 1.91
CA ALA A 85 -4.53 15.63 2.46
C ALA A 85 -3.18 16.21 1.96
N ARG A 86 -2.17 15.34 1.81
CA ARG A 86 -0.86 15.73 1.30
C ARG A 86 -0.91 16.11 -0.17
N VAL A 87 -1.53 15.29 -1.03
CA VAL A 87 -1.70 15.58 -2.46
C VAL A 87 -2.56 16.82 -2.65
N GLU A 88 -3.69 16.93 -1.92
CA GLU A 88 -4.58 18.08 -1.97
C GLU A 88 -3.88 19.37 -1.57
N TRP A 89 -3.07 19.35 -0.51
CA TRP A 89 -2.34 20.54 -0.06
C TRP A 89 -1.45 21.11 -1.17
N TRP A 90 -0.64 20.25 -1.82
CA TRP A 90 0.23 20.68 -2.92
C TRP A 90 -0.58 21.12 -4.14
N ALA A 91 -1.57 20.34 -4.53
CA ALA A 91 -2.36 20.60 -5.71
C ALA A 91 -3.16 21.92 -5.62
N LEU A 92 -3.84 22.13 -4.50
CA LEU A 92 -4.64 23.34 -4.28
C LEU A 92 -3.78 24.62 -4.27
N LYS A 93 -2.61 24.57 -3.62
CA LYS A 93 -1.66 25.69 -3.62
C LYS A 93 -1.11 26.02 -5.01
N LEU A 94 -1.08 25.04 -5.91
CA LEU A 94 -0.60 25.17 -7.28
C LEU A 94 -1.75 25.41 -8.29
N GLY A 95 -3.01 25.47 -7.83
CA GLY A 95 -4.18 25.71 -8.68
C GLY A 95 -4.71 24.47 -9.39
N PHE A 96 -4.29 23.25 -9.03
CA PHE A 96 -4.80 22.00 -9.61
C PHE A 96 -6.01 21.46 -8.86
N ARG A 97 -6.94 20.89 -9.59
CA ARG A 97 -8.12 20.20 -9.04
C ARG A 97 -7.80 18.74 -8.78
N VAL A 98 -8.12 18.26 -7.60
CA VAL A 98 -8.00 16.87 -7.19
C VAL A 98 -9.36 16.21 -7.14
N GLY A 99 -9.47 15.02 -7.69
CA GLY A 99 -10.65 14.16 -7.56
C GLY A 99 -10.26 12.82 -6.97
N VAL A 100 -11.17 12.26 -6.19
CA VAL A 100 -11.00 10.94 -5.58
C VAL A 100 -12.08 10.01 -6.08
N ARG A 101 -11.69 8.82 -6.55
CA ARG A 101 -12.62 7.81 -7.02
C ARG A 101 -12.29 6.43 -6.50
N HIS A 102 -13.14 5.93 -5.63
CA HIS A 102 -13.08 4.59 -5.04
C HIS A 102 -14.50 4.02 -4.86
N GLY A 103 -14.62 2.85 -4.27
CA GLY A 103 -15.91 2.17 -4.08
C GLY A 103 -16.98 3.02 -3.38
N ASP A 104 -16.57 3.83 -2.41
CA ASP A 104 -17.48 4.66 -1.59
C ASP A 104 -17.77 6.06 -2.18
N THR A 105 -17.21 6.41 -3.35
CA THR A 105 -17.50 7.68 -4.03
C THR A 105 -18.96 7.72 -4.43
N THR A 106 -19.67 8.76 -4.01
CA THR A 106 -21.12 8.90 -4.23
C THR A 106 -21.47 9.08 -5.71
N PRO A 107 -22.71 8.73 -6.13
CA PRO A 107 -23.16 8.96 -7.51
C PRO A 107 -23.09 10.43 -7.94
N ALA A 108 -23.33 11.36 -7.02
CA ALA A 108 -23.26 12.81 -7.29
C ALA A 108 -21.81 13.23 -7.60
N GLU A 109 -20.82 12.83 -6.78
CA GLU A 109 -19.42 13.09 -7.03
C GLU A 109 -18.95 12.46 -8.35
N ARG A 110 -19.37 11.21 -8.63
CA ARG A 110 -19.08 10.53 -9.89
C ARG A 110 -19.57 11.31 -11.10
N ARG A 111 -20.78 11.90 -11.00
CA ARG A 111 -21.36 12.72 -12.05
C ARG A 111 -20.57 14.01 -12.27
N VAL A 112 -20.20 14.70 -11.20
CA VAL A 112 -19.35 15.91 -11.26
C VAL A 112 -18.03 15.62 -11.93
N GLN A 113 -17.31 14.58 -11.52
CA GLN A 113 -16.03 14.17 -12.11
C GLN A 113 -16.16 13.79 -13.60
N SER A 114 -17.32 13.25 -14.01
CA SER A 114 -17.58 12.90 -15.40
C SER A 114 -17.84 14.13 -16.29
N LEU A 115 -18.38 15.21 -15.71
CA LEU A 115 -18.66 16.46 -16.43
C LEU A 115 -17.46 17.42 -16.41
N THR A 116 -16.78 17.46 -15.26
CA THR A 116 -15.65 18.36 -15.02
C THR A 116 -14.50 17.54 -14.43
N PRO A 117 -13.69 16.90 -15.28
CA PRO A 117 -12.61 16.04 -14.83
C PRO A 117 -11.57 16.82 -14.02
N PRO A 118 -11.03 16.25 -12.93
CA PRO A 118 -9.94 16.84 -12.17
C PRO A 118 -8.62 16.76 -12.96
N ASP A 119 -7.63 17.58 -12.59
CA ASP A 119 -6.27 17.48 -13.13
C ASP A 119 -5.52 16.26 -12.56
N ILE A 120 -5.81 15.93 -11.30
CA ILE A 120 -5.25 14.80 -10.57
C ILE A 120 -6.38 13.89 -10.12
N LEU A 121 -6.36 12.63 -10.52
CA LEU A 121 -7.34 11.64 -10.12
C LEU A 121 -6.68 10.59 -9.22
N ILE A 122 -7.12 10.51 -7.97
CA ILE A 122 -6.71 9.48 -7.01
C ILE A 122 -7.72 8.33 -7.08
N THR A 123 -7.25 7.10 -7.29
CA THR A 123 -8.13 5.94 -7.47
C THR A 123 -7.52 4.64 -6.96
N THR A 124 -8.31 3.56 -6.97
CA THR A 124 -7.85 2.19 -6.72
C THR A 124 -7.83 1.38 -8.01
N PRO A 125 -7.09 0.24 -8.08
CA PRO A 125 -7.10 -0.62 -9.26
C PRO A 125 -8.51 -1.05 -9.67
N GLU A 126 -9.35 -1.42 -8.72
CA GLU A 126 -10.72 -1.86 -8.98
C GLU A 126 -11.59 -0.74 -9.57
N SER A 127 -11.42 0.48 -9.08
CA SER A 127 -12.13 1.65 -9.63
C SER A 127 -11.61 2.06 -10.99
N LEU A 128 -10.30 1.96 -11.21
CA LEU A 128 -9.68 2.24 -12.52
C LEU A 128 -10.22 1.30 -13.60
N GLN A 129 -10.44 0.04 -13.28
CA GLN A 129 -11.05 -0.91 -14.21
C GLN A 129 -12.44 -0.45 -14.67
N LEU A 130 -13.28 0.01 -13.74
CA LEU A 130 -14.59 0.56 -14.06
C LEU A 130 -14.51 1.87 -14.89
N LEU A 131 -13.48 2.70 -14.63
CA LEU A 131 -13.23 3.91 -15.39
C LEU A 131 -12.90 3.62 -16.85
N LEU A 132 -12.12 2.57 -17.10
CA LEU A 132 -11.68 2.15 -18.42
C LEU A 132 -12.81 1.52 -19.26
N VAL A 133 -13.88 1.03 -18.63
CA VAL A 133 -15.09 0.52 -19.34
C VAL A 133 -16.02 1.66 -19.74
N GLY A 134 -16.13 2.71 -18.92
CA GLY A 134 -17.05 3.82 -19.17
C GLY A 134 -16.54 4.80 -20.24
N ARG A 135 -17.27 4.96 -21.38
CA ARG A 135 -16.84 5.80 -22.51
C ARG A 135 -16.37 7.20 -22.14
N ARG A 136 -17.15 7.96 -21.35
CA ARG A 136 -16.82 9.36 -20.99
C ARG A 136 -15.54 9.45 -20.17
N LEU A 137 -15.42 8.62 -19.16
CA LEU A 137 -14.27 8.65 -18.24
C LEU A 137 -13.01 8.14 -18.92
N ARG A 138 -13.13 7.13 -19.79
CA ARG A 138 -12.03 6.67 -20.64
C ARG A 138 -11.47 7.82 -21.48
N ASN A 139 -12.33 8.68 -22.06
CA ASN A 139 -11.88 9.85 -22.84
C ASN A 139 -11.10 10.85 -21.98
N HIS A 140 -11.45 11.01 -20.69
CA HIS A 140 -10.67 11.85 -19.78
C HIS A 140 -9.31 11.26 -19.43
N LEU A 141 -9.18 9.93 -19.42
CA LEU A 141 -7.92 9.24 -19.21
C LEU A 141 -6.99 9.30 -20.43
N ALA A 142 -7.46 9.68 -21.61
CA ALA A 142 -6.63 9.88 -22.80
C ALA A 142 -5.60 11.01 -22.64
N ASN A 143 -5.78 11.89 -21.66
CA ASN A 143 -4.85 12.98 -21.37
C ASN A 143 -3.84 12.66 -20.27
N VAL A 144 -3.90 11.46 -19.69
CA VAL A 144 -2.96 11.03 -18.65
C VAL A 144 -1.55 10.95 -19.22
N ARG A 145 -0.61 11.61 -18.58
CA ARG A 145 0.82 11.58 -18.92
C ARG A 145 1.66 10.95 -17.82
N TRP A 146 1.19 11.07 -16.59
CA TRP A 146 1.89 10.59 -15.39
C TRP A 146 1.02 9.66 -14.59
N VAL A 147 1.61 8.59 -14.12
CA VAL A 147 0.97 7.64 -13.22
C VAL A 147 1.88 7.45 -12.01
N ILE A 148 1.35 7.69 -10.82
CA ILE A 148 1.97 7.28 -9.56
C ILE A 148 1.23 6.04 -9.06
N VAL A 149 1.96 4.98 -8.75
CA VAL A 149 1.41 3.79 -8.08
C VAL A 149 2.04 3.70 -6.70
N ASP A 150 1.22 3.91 -5.68
CA ASP A 150 1.68 3.90 -4.30
C ASP A 150 1.56 2.50 -3.67
N GLU A 151 2.40 2.22 -2.65
CA GLU A 151 2.43 0.97 -1.89
C GLU A 151 2.38 -0.29 -2.78
N VAL A 152 3.16 -0.32 -3.85
CA VAL A 152 3.16 -1.40 -4.87
C VAL A 152 3.39 -2.77 -4.24
N HIS A 153 4.22 -2.85 -3.21
CA HIS A 153 4.54 -4.09 -2.50
C HIS A 153 3.34 -4.78 -1.86
N GLU A 154 2.24 -4.04 -1.60
CA GLU A 154 1.02 -4.60 -1.02
C GLU A 154 0.21 -5.45 -2.00
N VAL A 155 0.48 -5.33 -3.27
CA VAL A 155 -0.24 -6.06 -4.31
C VAL A 155 0.66 -6.90 -5.21
N ALA A 156 1.96 -6.66 -5.20
CA ALA A 156 2.90 -7.24 -6.15
C ALA A 156 2.87 -8.80 -6.17
N ASP A 157 2.68 -9.43 -5.02
CA ASP A 157 2.62 -10.89 -4.84
C ASP A 157 1.19 -11.47 -4.91
N SER A 158 0.25 -10.72 -5.46
CA SER A 158 -1.17 -11.10 -5.52
C SER A 158 -1.77 -10.94 -6.91
N LYS A 159 -2.93 -11.56 -7.13
CA LYS A 159 -3.72 -11.36 -8.35
C LYS A 159 -4.13 -9.90 -8.59
N ARG A 160 -4.19 -9.08 -7.53
CA ARG A 160 -4.43 -7.63 -7.66
C ARG A 160 -3.26 -6.91 -8.33
N GLY A 161 -2.03 -7.34 -8.07
CA GLY A 161 -0.86 -6.82 -8.78
C GLY A 161 -0.86 -7.20 -10.25
N VAL A 162 -1.27 -8.44 -10.56
CA VAL A 162 -1.46 -8.86 -11.96
C VAL A 162 -2.54 -8.04 -12.64
N GLN A 163 -3.68 -7.80 -11.99
CA GLN A 163 -4.74 -6.93 -12.48
C GLN A 163 -4.22 -5.50 -12.72
N LEU A 164 -3.46 -4.95 -11.76
CA LEU A 164 -2.84 -3.63 -11.90
C LEU A 164 -1.93 -3.57 -13.13
N SER A 165 -1.10 -4.58 -13.36
CA SER A 165 -0.22 -4.64 -14.54
C SER A 165 -1.00 -4.59 -15.85
N LEU A 166 -2.10 -5.34 -15.96
CA LEU A 166 -3.01 -5.30 -17.13
C LEU A 166 -3.68 -3.93 -17.28
N LEU A 167 -4.13 -3.33 -16.17
CA LEU A 167 -4.72 -2.00 -16.18
C LEU A 167 -3.74 -0.93 -16.67
N MET A 168 -2.45 -1.05 -16.33
CA MET A 168 -1.42 -0.16 -16.85
C MET A 168 -1.29 -0.25 -18.37
N GLU A 169 -1.35 -1.46 -18.95
CA GLU A 169 -1.36 -1.63 -20.41
C GLU A 169 -2.62 -1.03 -21.05
N ARG A 170 -3.78 -1.16 -20.41
CA ARG A 170 -5.01 -0.49 -20.88
C ARG A 170 -4.92 1.03 -20.82
N VAL A 171 -4.35 1.58 -19.75
CA VAL A 171 -4.14 3.03 -19.66
C VAL A 171 -3.20 3.50 -20.76
N LYS A 172 -2.10 2.77 -21.04
CA LYS A 172 -1.19 3.06 -22.17
C LYS A 172 -1.91 3.01 -23.52
N ARG A 173 -2.81 2.04 -23.73
CA ARG A 173 -3.61 1.95 -24.96
C ARG A 173 -4.50 3.20 -25.15
N VAL A 174 -5.05 3.75 -24.07
CA VAL A 174 -5.95 4.92 -24.10
C VAL A 174 -5.16 6.23 -24.18
N ALA A 175 -4.12 6.38 -23.39
CA ALA A 175 -3.38 7.63 -23.20
C ALA A 175 -2.10 7.75 -24.06
N GLY A 176 -1.61 6.63 -24.60
CA GLY A 176 -0.35 6.60 -25.34
C GLY A 176 0.85 6.49 -24.39
N ARG A 177 1.84 7.34 -24.59
CA ARG A 177 3.07 7.31 -23.79
C ARG A 177 2.83 7.83 -22.38
N LEU A 178 3.15 7.00 -21.39
CA LEU A 178 3.05 7.30 -19.98
C LEU A 178 4.42 7.30 -19.31
N GLN A 179 4.60 8.16 -18.31
CA GLN A 179 5.65 8.03 -17.31
C GLN A 179 5.06 7.44 -16.04
N VAL A 180 5.67 6.37 -15.52
CA VAL A 180 5.19 5.61 -14.37
C VAL A 180 6.17 5.73 -13.22
N ILE A 181 5.68 6.12 -12.05
CA ILE A 181 6.47 6.18 -10.82
C ILE A 181 5.83 5.24 -9.79
N GLY A 182 6.57 4.23 -9.38
CA GLY A 182 6.18 3.32 -8.30
C GLY A 182 6.74 3.76 -6.96
N LEU A 183 5.94 3.65 -5.90
CA LEU A 183 6.37 3.84 -4.51
C LEU A 183 6.22 2.51 -3.78
N SER A 184 7.28 2.07 -3.14
CA SER A 184 7.30 0.80 -2.42
C SER A 184 8.04 0.92 -1.09
N ALA A 185 7.61 0.16 -0.10
CA ALA A 185 8.50 -0.20 0.99
C ALA A 185 9.55 -1.22 0.51
N SER A 186 10.45 -1.63 1.38
CA SER A 186 11.51 -2.58 1.04
C SER A 186 10.95 -3.92 0.53
N VAL A 187 11.48 -4.38 -0.58
CA VAL A 187 11.17 -5.66 -1.24
C VAL A 187 12.47 -6.35 -1.66
N GLY A 188 12.48 -7.69 -1.74
CA GLY A 188 13.69 -8.45 -2.05
C GLY A 188 14.05 -8.49 -3.55
N ASN A 189 13.09 -8.21 -4.45
CA ASN A 189 13.27 -8.25 -5.90
C ASN A 189 12.66 -7.01 -6.59
N PRO A 190 13.18 -5.81 -6.33
CA PRO A 190 12.58 -4.55 -6.79
C PRO A 190 12.53 -4.43 -8.32
N GLU A 191 13.44 -5.05 -9.07
CA GLU A 191 13.45 -5.05 -10.54
C GLU A 191 12.22 -5.78 -11.11
N GLU A 192 11.78 -6.88 -10.49
CA GLU A 192 10.56 -7.58 -10.92
C GLU A 192 9.31 -6.76 -10.60
N VAL A 193 9.29 -6.12 -9.44
CA VAL A 193 8.21 -5.19 -9.05
C VAL A 193 8.16 -3.99 -10.00
N ALA A 194 9.30 -3.49 -10.45
CA ALA A 194 9.35 -2.43 -11.44
C ALA A 194 8.75 -2.87 -12.79
N ARG A 195 9.09 -4.08 -13.27
CA ARG A 195 8.50 -4.63 -14.51
C ARG A 195 6.99 -4.83 -14.42
N LEU A 196 6.46 -5.17 -13.22
CA LEU A 196 5.02 -5.27 -13.01
C LEU A 196 4.30 -3.97 -13.37
N LEU A 197 4.93 -2.82 -13.13
CA LEU A 197 4.35 -1.50 -13.38
C LEU A 197 4.52 -1.02 -14.83
N VAL A 198 5.69 -1.23 -15.40
CA VAL A 198 6.03 -0.69 -16.73
C VAL A 198 5.77 -1.68 -17.86
N GLY A 199 5.43 -2.93 -17.53
CA GLY A 199 5.17 -4.01 -18.49
C GLY A 199 6.44 -4.72 -18.96
N ALA A 200 6.24 -5.75 -19.79
CA ALA A 200 7.28 -6.67 -20.24
C ALA A 200 8.40 -6.00 -21.05
N HIS A 201 8.09 -4.91 -21.74
CA HIS A 201 9.02 -4.19 -22.63
C HIS A 201 9.42 -2.81 -22.10
N GLY A 202 8.89 -2.42 -20.95
CA GLY A 202 9.18 -1.13 -20.34
C GLY A 202 10.52 -1.11 -19.60
N SER A 203 11.21 0.04 -19.63
CA SER A 203 12.37 0.28 -18.78
C SER A 203 11.98 1.08 -17.55
N CYS A 204 12.56 0.76 -16.41
CA CYS A 204 12.32 1.44 -15.14
C CYS A 204 13.63 1.52 -14.33
N ARG A 205 13.93 2.71 -13.82
CA ARG A 205 15.03 2.90 -12.88
C ARG A 205 14.58 2.53 -11.48
N VAL A 206 15.38 1.78 -10.77
CA VAL A 206 15.10 1.41 -9.38
C VAL A 206 16.01 2.24 -8.47
N VAL A 207 15.38 3.02 -7.60
CA VAL A 207 16.04 3.80 -6.56
C VAL A 207 15.79 3.10 -5.23
N VAL A 208 16.82 2.49 -4.66
CA VAL A 208 16.73 1.79 -3.38
C VAL A 208 17.42 2.61 -2.31
N VAL A 209 16.66 3.13 -1.38
CA VAL A 209 17.20 3.83 -0.21
C VAL A 209 17.04 2.91 1.00
N PRO A 210 18.15 2.41 1.54
CA PRO A 210 18.11 1.51 2.70
C PRO A 210 17.55 2.24 3.92
N ALA A 211 16.91 1.48 4.80
CA ALA A 211 16.46 2.00 6.09
C ALA A 211 17.68 2.33 6.95
N HIS A 212 17.97 3.61 7.14
CA HIS A 212 18.98 4.04 8.12
C HIS A 212 18.52 3.87 9.57
N LYS A 213 17.23 3.61 9.77
CA LYS A 213 16.64 3.47 11.09
C LYS A 213 17.09 2.16 11.71
N ARG A 214 17.76 2.24 12.85
CA ARG A 214 18.11 1.04 13.62
C ARG A 214 16.85 0.40 14.17
N VAL A 215 16.65 -0.87 13.87
CA VAL A 215 15.55 -1.69 14.37
C VAL A 215 16.12 -2.65 15.41
N ARG A 216 15.54 -2.66 16.61
CA ARG A 216 15.86 -3.61 17.66
C ARG A 216 14.64 -4.49 17.93
N VAL A 217 14.78 -5.78 17.77
CA VAL A 217 13.73 -6.75 18.03
C VAL A 217 14.21 -7.74 19.08
N SER A 218 13.38 -7.98 20.11
CA SER A 218 13.52 -9.13 21.00
C SER A 218 12.43 -10.17 20.73
N VAL A 219 12.71 -11.41 21.05
CA VAL A 219 11.75 -12.53 21.01
C VAL A 219 11.61 -13.05 22.43
N GLU A 220 10.40 -12.98 22.95
CA GLU A 220 10.10 -13.31 24.34
C GLU A 220 9.06 -14.44 24.41
N TRP A 221 9.33 -15.41 25.27
CA TRP A 221 8.42 -16.52 25.56
C TRP A 221 8.06 -16.53 27.04
N PRO A 222 7.04 -15.76 27.45
CA PRO A 222 6.61 -15.72 28.83
C PRO A 222 6.06 -17.07 29.28
N HIS A 223 6.60 -17.57 30.39
CA HIS A 223 6.14 -18.80 31.04
C HIS A 223 5.22 -18.48 32.21
N PRO A 224 4.25 -19.37 32.53
CA PRO A 224 3.39 -19.22 33.69
C PRO A 224 4.18 -19.08 35.01
N GLY A 225 3.79 -18.11 35.81
CA GLY A 225 4.33 -17.84 37.12
C GLY A 225 3.23 -17.73 38.19
N GLU A 226 3.59 -17.19 39.35
CA GLU A 226 2.64 -16.97 40.44
C GLU A 226 1.51 -16.03 40.03
N GLY A 227 0.26 -16.41 40.33
CA GLY A 227 -0.96 -15.65 39.96
C GLY A 227 -1.47 -15.87 38.54
N ASP A 228 -0.71 -16.49 37.62
CA ASP A 228 -1.17 -16.70 36.24
C ASP A 228 -2.30 -17.73 36.13
N ALA A 229 -2.41 -18.68 37.08
CA ALA A 229 -3.54 -19.60 37.14
C ALA A 229 -4.86 -18.89 37.48
N GLU A 230 -4.87 -18.00 38.47
CA GLU A 230 -6.05 -17.20 38.84
C GLU A 230 -6.43 -16.23 37.71
N LEU A 231 -5.43 -15.62 37.09
CA LEU A 231 -5.66 -14.77 35.93
C LEU A 231 -6.26 -15.56 34.78
N ALA A 232 -5.76 -16.76 34.49
CA ALA A 232 -6.24 -17.66 33.45
C ALA A 232 -7.75 -17.97 33.62
N ASP A 233 -8.18 -18.30 34.82
CA ASP A 233 -9.59 -18.52 35.14
C ASP A 233 -10.44 -17.28 34.88
N ARG A 234 -9.94 -16.12 35.31
CA ARG A 234 -10.64 -14.83 35.13
C ARG A 234 -10.82 -14.43 33.66
N ILE A 235 -9.80 -14.67 32.82
CA ILE A 235 -9.81 -14.31 31.39
C ILE A 235 -10.26 -15.46 30.48
N LEU A 236 -10.73 -16.56 31.04
CA LEU A 236 -11.17 -17.77 30.32
C LEU A 236 -10.12 -18.28 29.34
N ALA A 237 -8.90 -18.51 29.86
CA ALA A 237 -7.76 -18.94 29.07
C ALA A 237 -6.88 -19.94 29.82
N ALA A 238 -5.88 -20.50 29.14
CA ALA A 238 -4.86 -21.31 29.76
C ALA A 238 -3.80 -20.45 30.48
N PRO A 239 -3.05 -20.98 31.50
CA PRO A 239 -2.05 -20.22 32.24
C PRO A 239 -0.92 -19.63 31.38
N ASP A 240 -0.52 -20.31 30.30
CA ASP A 240 0.47 -19.80 29.35
C ASP A 240 -0.03 -18.56 28.57
N VAL A 241 -1.34 -18.49 28.31
CA VAL A 241 -1.96 -17.29 27.70
C VAL A 241 -2.01 -16.15 28.72
N ALA A 242 -2.31 -16.46 29.98
CA ALA A 242 -2.33 -15.46 31.06
C ALA A 242 -0.94 -14.84 31.26
N ALA A 243 0.12 -15.66 31.27
CA ALA A 243 1.51 -15.19 31.36
C ALA A 243 1.89 -14.24 30.21
N ARG A 244 1.47 -14.57 28.97
CA ARG A 244 1.69 -13.69 27.80
C ARG A 244 0.92 -12.38 27.92
N LEU A 245 -0.33 -12.41 28.34
CA LEU A 245 -1.13 -11.19 28.53
C LEU A 245 -0.54 -10.31 29.63
N ARG A 246 -0.13 -10.89 30.76
CA ARG A 246 0.56 -10.18 31.84
C ARG A 246 1.79 -9.46 31.30
N PHE A 247 2.66 -10.18 30.58
CA PHE A 247 3.88 -9.60 30.00
C PHE A 247 3.55 -8.46 29.01
N VAL A 248 2.57 -8.66 28.11
CA VAL A 248 2.12 -7.59 27.18
C VAL A 248 1.59 -6.38 27.94
N ARG A 249 0.81 -6.60 29.02
CA ARG A 249 0.32 -5.50 29.87
C ARG A 249 1.45 -4.71 30.49
N GLU A 250 2.46 -5.36 31.06
CA GLU A 250 3.64 -4.73 31.62
C GLU A 250 4.37 -3.86 30.60
N LEU A 251 4.51 -4.34 29.36
CA LEU A 251 5.07 -3.58 28.25
C LEU A 251 4.25 -2.33 27.94
N VAL A 252 2.93 -2.46 27.85
CA VAL A 252 2.00 -1.33 27.58
C VAL A 252 2.04 -0.31 28.70
N GLU A 253 2.01 -0.74 29.96
CA GLU A 253 2.02 0.14 31.11
C GLU A 253 3.32 0.93 31.24
N SER A 254 4.44 0.35 30.82
CA SER A 254 5.79 0.95 30.85
C SER A 254 6.03 2.00 29.75
N ARG A 255 5.11 2.14 28.79
CA ARG A 255 5.23 3.05 27.62
C ARG A 255 4.06 4.03 27.57
N ARG A 256 4.21 5.11 26.79
CA ARG A 256 3.13 6.07 26.54
C ARG A 256 2.16 5.54 25.48
N SER A 257 2.70 4.86 24.46
CA SER A 257 1.91 4.31 23.36
C SER A 257 2.53 3.03 22.81
N THR A 258 1.71 1.99 22.67
CA THR A 258 2.13 0.68 22.19
C THR A 258 1.14 0.17 21.14
N LEU A 259 1.65 -0.28 20.00
CA LEU A 259 0.86 -1.06 19.04
C LEU A 259 1.08 -2.55 19.28
N ILE A 260 0.01 -3.31 19.37
CA ILE A 260 0.03 -4.77 19.57
C ILE A 260 -0.50 -5.41 18.29
N PHE A 261 0.38 -5.82 17.40
CA PHE A 261 0.01 -6.45 16.15
C PHE A 261 -0.33 -7.92 16.33
N THR A 262 -1.42 -8.34 15.69
CA THR A 262 -1.82 -9.74 15.54
C THR A 262 -1.97 -10.07 14.06
N ASN A 263 -1.90 -11.37 13.71
CA ASN A 263 -2.00 -11.79 12.31
C ASN A 263 -3.44 -11.87 11.81
N THR A 264 -4.43 -12.03 12.72
CA THR A 264 -5.84 -12.22 12.35
C THR A 264 -6.77 -11.35 13.19
N ARG A 265 -7.93 -11.01 12.61
CA ARG A 265 -8.98 -10.26 13.32
C ARG A 265 -9.54 -11.01 14.55
N PRO A 266 -9.86 -12.32 14.46
CA PRO A 266 -10.30 -13.07 15.63
C PRO A 266 -9.29 -13.02 16.78
N THR A 267 -7.98 -13.10 16.49
CA THR A 267 -6.94 -12.98 17.51
C THR A 267 -6.93 -11.59 18.14
N ALA A 268 -7.10 -10.52 17.33
CA ALA A 268 -7.15 -9.15 17.85
C ALA A 268 -8.34 -8.94 18.78
N GLU A 269 -9.52 -9.38 18.39
CA GLU A 269 -10.73 -9.29 19.20
C GLU A 269 -10.63 -10.11 20.50
N LEU A 270 -10.13 -11.34 20.40
CA LEU A 270 -9.94 -12.21 21.55
C LEU A 270 -8.96 -11.62 22.56
N LEU A 271 -7.84 -11.07 22.07
CA LEU A 271 -6.83 -10.43 22.92
C LEU A 271 -7.41 -9.19 23.63
N ALA A 272 -8.09 -8.32 22.88
CA ALA A 272 -8.73 -7.12 23.45
C ALA A 272 -9.83 -7.49 24.46
N SER A 273 -10.66 -8.50 24.17
CA SER A 273 -11.70 -9.00 25.08
C SER A 273 -11.09 -9.53 26.39
N ARG A 274 -10.00 -10.30 26.34
CA ARG A 274 -9.31 -10.82 27.52
C ARG A 274 -8.72 -9.71 28.38
N PHE A 275 -8.16 -8.67 27.78
CA PHE A 275 -7.70 -7.50 28.55
C PHE A 275 -8.87 -6.83 29.29
N LYS A 276 -10.04 -6.69 28.67
CA LYS A 276 -11.23 -6.13 29.31
C LYS A 276 -11.78 -7.02 30.42
N LEU A 277 -11.76 -8.34 30.24
CA LEU A 277 -12.15 -9.29 31.30
C LEU A 277 -11.18 -9.23 32.49
N TRP A 278 -9.91 -8.96 32.23
CA TRP A 278 -8.92 -8.78 33.29
C TRP A 278 -9.14 -7.47 34.05
N ASP A 279 -9.30 -6.35 33.34
CA ASP A 279 -9.53 -5.03 33.94
C ASP A 279 -10.18 -4.10 32.89
N GLU A 280 -11.42 -3.72 33.14
CA GLU A 280 -12.19 -2.85 32.25
C GLU A 280 -11.56 -1.44 32.08
N ARG A 281 -10.70 -1.02 33.01
CA ARG A 281 -10.05 0.30 33.00
C ARG A 281 -8.78 0.34 32.18
N ILE A 282 -8.30 -0.81 31.69
CA ILE A 282 -7.10 -0.83 30.84
C ILE A 282 -7.36 0.00 29.57
N PRO A 283 -6.55 1.00 29.27
CA PRO A 283 -6.67 1.83 28.07
C PRO A 283 -6.12 1.11 26.84
N ILE A 284 -6.62 -0.09 26.57
CA ILE A 284 -6.30 -0.91 25.39
C ILE A 284 -7.54 -1.03 24.53
N TYR A 285 -7.40 -0.63 23.26
CA TYR A 285 -8.46 -0.62 22.25
C TYR A 285 -8.12 -1.57 21.10
N VAL A 286 -9.10 -1.88 20.25
CA VAL A 286 -8.91 -2.72 19.07
C VAL A 286 -9.08 -1.92 17.80
N HIS A 287 -8.28 -2.27 16.77
CA HIS A 287 -8.35 -1.64 15.45
C HIS A 287 -8.14 -2.67 14.33
N HIS A 288 -9.17 -2.90 13.53
CA HIS A 288 -9.08 -3.75 12.34
C HIS A 288 -10.12 -3.36 11.27
N GLY A 289 -9.94 -3.88 10.07
CA GLY A 289 -10.74 -3.50 8.89
C GLY A 289 -12.25 -3.83 8.94
N SER A 290 -12.72 -4.65 9.91
CA SER A 290 -14.15 -4.95 10.06
C SER A 290 -14.89 -3.97 10.99
N LEU A 291 -14.16 -3.13 11.73
CA LEU A 291 -14.77 -2.07 12.53
C LEU A 291 -15.37 -0.99 11.63
N SER A 292 -16.39 -0.31 12.13
CA SER A 292 -16.94 0.86 11.45
C SER A 292 -15.85 1.92 11.21
N ARG A 293 -16.03 2.72 10.15
CA ARG A 293 -15.10 3.82 9.86
C ARG A 293 -14.99 4.79 11.03
N ALA A 294 -16.11 5.08 11.69
CA ALA A 294 -16.15 6.00 12.83
C ALA A 294 -15.32 5.49 14.01
N GLU A 295 -15.42 4.20 14.34
CA GLU A 295 -14.61 3.60 15.42
C GLU A 295 -13.13 3.59 15.10
N ARG A 296 -12.74 3.22 13.89
CA ARG A 296 -11.33 3.25 13.48
C ARG A 296 -10.73 4.64 13.63
N VAL A 297 -11.41 5.65 13.10
CA VAL A 297 -10.97 7.05 13.20
C VAL A 297 -10.86 7.50 14.64
N ARG A 298 -11.84 7.13 15.47
CA ARG A 298 -11.83 7.46 16.90
C ARG A 298 -10.58 6.90 17.60
N VAL A 299 -10.26 5.62 17.38
CA VAL A 299 -9.08 4.97 17.99
C VAL A 299 -7.78 5.61 17.49
N GLU A 300 -7.68 5.92 16.19
CA GLU A 300 -6.55 6.63 15.59
C GLU A 300 -6.33 8.02 16.23
N GLU A 301 -7.40 8.77 16.41
CA GLU A 301 -7.33 10.11 17.05
C GLU A 301 -6.97 10.03 18.54
N MET A 302 -7.54 9.07 19.27
CA MET A 302 -7.22 8.84 20.69
C MET A 302 -5.74 8.45 20.84
N LEU A 303 -5.19 7.61 19.96
CA LEU A 303 -3.78 7.24 19.95
C LEU A 303 -2.90 8.47 19.67
N ARG A 304 -3.28 9.28 18.68
CA ARG A 304 -2.54 10.52 18.32
C ARG A 304 -2.52 11.53 19.46
N ARG A 305 -3.61 11.63 20.24
CA ARG A 305 -3.69 12.52 21.41
C ARG A 305 -3.04 11.94 22.66
N GLY A 306 -2.58 10.68 22.63
CA GLY A 306 -2.01 10.01 23.79
C GLY A 306 -3.05 9.62 24.85
N GLU A 307 -4.32 9.51 24.49
CA GLU A 307 -5.43 9.14 25.37
C GLU A 307 -5.50 7.62 25.60
N VAL A 308 -4.82 6.84 24.75
CA VAL A 308 -4.75 5.38 24.84
C VAL A 308 -3.28 4.92 24.92
N LYS A 309 -3.02 3.94 25.77
CA LYS A 309 -1.68 3.36 25.95
C LYS A 309 -1.40 2.18 25.01
N GLY A 310 -2.44 1.44 24.61
CA GLY A 310 -2.30 0.28 23.77
C GLY A 310 -3.41 0.16 22.72
N VAL A 311 -3.04 -0.27 21.50
CA VAL A 311 -3.99 -0.62 20.45
C VAL A 311 -3.64 -2.00 19.91
N VAL A 312 -4.57 -2.95 20.08
CA VAL A 312 -4.49 -4.27 19.45
C VAL A 312 -4.97 -4.13 18.02
N CYS A 313 -4.11 -4.47 17.06
CA CYS A 313 -4.40 -4.23 15.66
C CYS A 313 -3.96 -5.37 14.75
N THR A 314 -4.46 -5.33 13.52
CA THR A 314 -4.00 -6.17 12.40
C THR A 314 -3.24 -5.31 11.39
N SER A 315 -3.09 -5.78 10.15
CA SER A 315 -2.48 -5.00 9.06
C SER A 315 -3.11 -3.61 8.82
N SER A 316 -4.28 -3.34 9.40
CA SER A 316 -4.93 -2.02 9.29
C SER A 316 -4.13 -0.84 9.85
N MET A 317 -3.13 -1.11 10.69
CA MET A 317 -2.23 -0.11 11.26
C MET A 317 -0.77 -0.26 10.73
N GLU A 318 -0.54 -1.18 9.78
CA GLU A 318 0.78 -1.36 9.16
C GLU A 318 1.15 -0.21 8.22
N LEU A 319 0.16 0.40 7.57
CA LEU A 319 0.38 1.27 6.42
C LEU A 319 -0.24 2.66 6.60
N GLY A 320 0.53 3.65 6.18
CA GLY A 320 0.11 4.97 5.72
C GLY A 320 -0.76 5.83 6.65
N ILE A 321 -0.96 5.45 7.90
CA ILE A 321 -1.72 6.26 8.84
C ILE A 321 -0.73 7.01 9.73
N ASP A 322 -0.86 8.32 9.79
CA ASP A 322 -0.17 9.13 10.80
C ASP A 322 -0.89 8.96 12.15
N ILE A 323 -0.37 8.04 12.94
CA ILE A 323 -0.90 7.69 14.27
C ILE A 323 -0.21 8.43 15.41
N GLY A 324 0.66 9.39 15.06
CA GLY A 324 1.46 10.09 16.04
C GLY A 324 2.62 9.25 16.58
N HIS A 325 3.04 9.53 17.81
CA HIS A 325 4.20 8.88 18.41
C HIS A 325 3.86 7.50 18.97
N VAL A 326 4.57 6.47 18.49
CA VAL A 326 4.52 5.09 19.02
C VAL A 326 5.87 4.76 19.64
N ASP A 327 5.87 4.42 20.93
CA ASP A 327 7.10 4.07 21.65
C ASP A 327 7.55 2.64 21.41
N LEU A 328 6.60 1.69 21.33
CA LEU A 328 6.87 0.27 21.23
C LEU A 328 5.90 -0.43 20.29
N VAL A 329 6.40 -1.39 19.54
CA VAL A 329 5.58 -2.36 18.82
C VAL A 329 5.72 -3.73 19.47
N VAL A 330 4.58 -4.33 19.83
CA VAL A 330 4.49 -5.73 20.25
C VAL A 330 3.89 -6.52 19.09
N GLN A 331 4.56 -7.58 18.70
CA GLN A 331 4.05 -8.55 17.75
C GLN A 331 3.59 -9.79 18.52
N TYR A 332 2.30 -10.07 18.53
CA TYR A 332 1.74 -11.26 19.19
C TYR A 332 1.73 -12.44 18.20
N ASN A 333 2.50 -13.48 18.50
CA ASN A 333 2.93 -14.59 17.65
C ASN A 333 3.83 -14.14 16.48
N SER A 334 4.46 -15.12 15.79
CA SER A 334 5.34 -14.83 14.66
C SER A 334 4.65 -13.99 13.56
N PRO A 335 5.32 -12.97 13.03
CA PRO A 335 4.79 -12.19 11.88
C PRO A 335 4.86 -12.94 10.56
N ARG A 336 5.56 -14.08 10.51
CA ARG A 336 5.78 -15.01 9.39
C ARG A 336 6.69 -14.50 8.27
N GLU A 337 6.93 -13.20 8.18
CA GLU A 337 7.77 -12.56 7.17
C GLU A 337 8.64 -11.47 7.79
N VAL A 338 9.90 -11.35 7.32
CA VAL A 338 10.81 -10.27 7.72
C VAL A 338 10.26 -8.93 7.26
N ARG A 339 9.74 -8.85 6.04
CA ARG A 339 9.11 -7.64 5.48
C ARG A 339 8.02 -7.11 6.42
N ARG A 340 7.13 -7.99 6.88
CA ARG A 340 6.04 -7.63 7.78
C ARG A 340 6.53 -7.21 9.16
N LEU A 341 7.54 -7.91 9.69
CA LEU A 341 8.20 -7.53 10.94
C LEU A 341 8.77 -6.11 10.86
N LEU A 342 9.50 -5.79 9.79
CA LEU A 342 10.08 -4.47 9.57
C LEU A 342 9.01 -3.37 9.41
N GLN A 343 7.93 -3.63 8.68
CA GLN A 343 6.83 -2.68 8.49
C GLN A 343 6.12 -2.36 9.81
N ARG A 344 5.87 -3.38 10.65
CA ARG A 344 5.24 -3.23 11.96
C ARG A 344 6.15 -2.51 12.94
N VAL A 345 7.36 -3.02 13.15
CA VAL A 345 8.32 -2.41 14.09
C VAL A 345 8.75 -1.03 13.64
N GLY A 346 8.79 -0.78 12.34
CA GLY A 346 9.06 0.54 11.76
C GLY A 346 8.05 1.62 12.17
N ARG A 347 6.86 1.24 12.71
CA ARG A 347 5.90 2.18 13.29
C ARG A 347 6.37 2.79 14.61
N ALA A 348 7.26 2.14 15.34
CA ALA A 348 7.86 2.71 16.54
C ALA A 348 8.93 3.75 16.17
N GLY A 349 9.01 4.85 16.95
CA GLY A 349 10.02 5.90 16.81
C GLY A 349 9.85 6.77 15.58
N HIS A 350 9.24 7.94 15.69
CA HIS A 350 8.93 8.87 14.59
C HIS A 350 10.09 9.69 14.02
N SER A 351 11.28 9.69 14.63
CA SER A 351 12.45 10.38 14.07
C SER A 351 13.43 9.41 13.45
N LEU A 352 14.09 9.81 12.37
CA LEU A 352 15.13 9.04 11.70
C LEU A 352 16.30 8.65 12.62
N ASP A 353 16.48 9.42 13.70
CA ASP A 353 17.57 9.22 14.66
C ASP A 353 17.23 8.30 15.85
N ARG A 354 15.97 7.82 15.96
CA ARG A 354 15.56 6.94 17.05
C ARG A 354 15.53 5.48 16.63
N VAL A 355 15.93 4.61 17.55
CA VAL A 355 15.83 3.15 17.39
C VAL A 355 14.36 2.74 17.45
N SER A 356 13.89 2.00 16.45
CA SER A 356 12.57 1.36 16.50
C SER A 356 12.65 0.12 17.39
N GLU A 357 11.86 0.07 18.45
CA GLU A 357 11.78 -1.06 19.34
C GLU A 357 10.59 -1.96 19.02
N GLY A 358 10.85 -3.26 18.92
CA GLY A 358 9.83 -4.29 18.75
C GLY A 358 10.06 -5.50 19.66
N VAL A 359 8.98 -6.08 20.15
CA VAL A 359 8.98 -7.30 20.94
C VAL A 359 8.06 -8.32 20.29
N VAL A 360 8.58 -9.49 19.92
CA VAL A 360 7.76 -10.61 19.45
C VAL A 360 7.45 -11.50 20.64
N VAL A 361 6.16 -11.63 20.99
CA VAL A 361 5.68 -12.47 22.09
C VAL A 361 5.16 -13.78 21.51
N VAL A 362 5.85 -14.88 21.77
CA VAL A 362 5.57 -16.20 21.21
C VAL A 362 4.84 -17.10 22.21
N GLY A 363 4.09 -18.07 21.70
CA GLY A 363 3.26 -18.95 22.50
C GLY A 363 3.58 -20.43 22.40
N ASN A 364 4.47 -20.81 21.47
CA ASN A 364 4.89 -22.20 21.28
C ASN A 364 6.27 -22.24 20.62
N SER A 365 6.85 -23.43 20.53
CA SER A 365 8.21 -23.65 19.99
C SER A 365 8.33 -23.27 18.52
N ASP A 366 7.32 -23.51 17.71
CA ASP A 366 7.37 -23.24 16.28
C ASP A 366 7.38 -21.72 16.01
N ASP A 367 6.49 -20.98 16.70
CA ASP A 367 6.50 -19.52 16.68
C ASP A 367 7.85 -18.93 17.18
N ALA A 368 8.45 -19.54 18.21
CA ALA A 368 9.72 -19.10 18.76
C ALA A 368 10.86 -19.29 17.75
N LEU A 369 10.97 -20.48 17.17
CA LEU A 369 11.97 -20.81 16.15
C LEU A 369 11.82 -19.89 14.92
N GLU A 370 10.61 -19.77 14.40
CA GLU A 370 10.32 -18.90 13.25
C GLU A 370 10.71 -17.45 13.55
N SER A 371 10.32 -16.93 14.73
CA SER A 371 10.62 -15.54 15.11
C SER A 371 12.11 -15.27 15.29
N ILE A 372 12.87 -16.24 15.84
CA ILE A 372 14.33 -16.14 15.98
C ILE A 372 15.00 -16.12 14.60
N VAL A 373 14.55 -16.98 13.67
CA VAL A 373 15.05 -17.00 12.29
C VAL A 373 14.73 -15.70 11.57
N LEU A 374 13.51 -15.20 11.69
CA LEU A 374 13.10 -13.92 11.08
C LEU A 374 13.94 -12.76 11.63
N LYS A 375 14.14 -12.70 12.95
CA LYS A 375 15.01 -11.70 13.57
C LYS A 375 16.43 -11.76 13.00
N ARG A 376 17.03 -12.96 12.94
CA ARG A 376 18.38 -13.14 12.38
C ARG A 376 18.47 -12.71 10.92
N ARG A 377 17.48 -13.07 10.10
CA ARG A 377 17.43 -12.67 8.68
C ARG A 377 17.27 -11.15 8.54
N MET A 378 16.42 -10.53 9.35
CA MET A 378 16.27 -9.08 9.42
C MET A 378 17.61 -8.39 9.74
N GLU A 379 18.34 -8.88 10.73
CA GLU A 379 19.66 -8.35 11.12
C GLU A 379 20.72 -8.52 10.02
N GLN A 380 20.56 -9.50 9.14
CA GLN A 380 21.37 -9.73 7.95
C GLN A 380 20.94 -8.89 6.73
N GLY A 381 19.87 -8.08 6.87
CA GLY A 381 19.33 -7.27 5.78
C GLY A 381 18.55 -8.06 4.72
N PHE A 382 18.19 -9.32 5.00
CA PHE A 382 17.35 -10.12 4.11
C PHE A 382 15.90 -9.64 4.14
N ILE A 383 15.28 -9.58 2.96
CA ILE A 383 13.84 -9.32 2.77
C ILE A 383 13.34 -10.31 1.74
N GLU A 384 12.18 -10.88 1.98
CA GLU A 384 11.57 -11.84 1.07
C GLU A 384 11.29 -11.20 -0.29
N PRO A 385 11.55 -11.91 -1.41
CA PRO A 385 11.09 -11.49 -2.72
C PRO A 385 9.56 -11.54 -2.81
N SER A 386 8.99 -10.66 -3.61
CA SER A 386 7.58 -10.74 -3.99
C SER A 386 7.40 -11.80 -5.08
N GLU A 387 6.58 -12.81 -4.82
CA GLU A 387 6.27 -13.86 -5.79
C GLU A 387 5.11 -13.42 -6.69
N ILE A 388 5.44 -12.81 -7.83
CA ILE A 388 4.44 -12.31 -8.78
C ILE A 388 3.75 -13.50 -9.46
N PRO A 389 2.40 -13.67 -9.33
CA PRO A 389 1.69 -14.75 -9.99
C PRO A 389 1.84 -14.66 -11.52
N ARG A 390 2.16 -15.79 -12.15
CA ARG A 390 2.32 -15.91 -13.60
C ARG A 390 1.07 -16.50 -14.25
N LYS A 391 0.60 -15.86 -15.31
CA LYS A 391 -0.54 -16.26 -16.15
C LYS A 391 -1.80 -16.71 -15.37
N PRO A 392 -2.32 -16.00 -14.34
CA PRO A 392 -3.55 -16.39 -13.67
C PRO A 392 -4.75 -16.24 -14.62
N TYR A 393 -5.30 -17.36 -15.09
CA TYR A 393 -6.35 -17.37 -16.12
C TYR A 393 -7.67 -16.75 -15.69
N ASP A 394 -7.97 -16.73 -14.41
CA ASP A 394 -9.14 -16.03 -13.87
C ASP A 394 -9.01 -14.50 -14.01
N VAL A 395 -7.82 -13.94 -13.80
CA VAL A 395 -7.54 -12.51 -14.05
C VAL A 395 -7.57 -12.22 -15.55
N LEU A 396 -7.02 -13.11 -16.38
CA LEU A 396 -7.11 -13.00 -17.83
C LEU A 396 -8.56 -13.00 -18.33
N ALA A 397 -9.38 -13.95 -17.83
CA ALA A 397 -10.80 -14.01 -18.17
C ALA A 397 -11.55 -12.73 -17.81
N HIS A 398 -11.30 -12.19 -16.61
CA HIS A 398 -11.88 -10.93 -16.17
C HIS A 398 -11.42 -9.75 -17.04
N GLU A 399 -10.18 -9.72 -17.49
CA GLU A 399 -9.65 -8.70 -18.37
C GLU A 399 -10.27 -8.75 -19.77
N LEU A 400 -10.42 -9.93 -20.36
CA LEU A 400 -11.06 -10.10 -21.67
C LEU A 400 -12.51 -9.62 -21.67
N VAL A 401 -13.27 -9.92 -20.59
CA VAL A 401 -14.62 -9.38 -20.42
C VAL A 401 -14.58 -7.86 -20.33
N GLY A 402 -13.65 -7.29 -19.55
CA GLY A 402 -13.48 -5.83 -19.41
C GLY A 402 -13.12 -5.13 -20.73
N LEU A 403 -12.31 -5.76 -21.58
CA LEU A 403 -11.99 -5.27 -22.93
C LEU A 403 -13.22 -5.30 -23.84
N ALA A 404 -13.93 -6.44 -23.89
CA ALA A 404 -15.14 -6.59 -24.70
C ALA A 404 -16.25 -5.61 -24.30
N MET A 405 -16.37 -5.26 -23.02
CA MET A 405 -17.31 -4.25 -22.54
C MET A 405 -16.92 -2.83 -22.96
N SER A 406 -15.63 -2.55 -23.15
CA SER A 406 -15.13 -1.22 -23.48
C SER A 406 -15.34 -0.88 -24.95
N GLU A 407 -14.95 -1.78 -25.83
CA GLU A 407 -15.03 -1.68 -27.28
C GLU A 407 -14.80 -3.05 -27.92
N PRO A 408 -15.30 -3.29 -29.15
CA PRO A 408 -14.90 -4.46 -29.91
C PRO A 408 -13.38 -4.44 -30.15
N VAL A 409 -12.71 -5.55 -29.81
CA VAL A 409 -11.27 -5.75 -30.02
C VAL A 409 -11.06 -7.05 -30.79
N THR A 410 -10.02 -7.10 -31.62
CA THR A 410 -9.60 -8.36 -32.24
C THR A 410 -8.87 -9.24 -31.21
N LEU A 411 -8.84 -10.56 -31.45
CA LEU A 411 -8.06 -11.47 -30.61
C LEU A 411 -6.57 -11.11 -30.63
N GLU A 412 -6.05 -10.64 -31.76
CA GLU A 412 -4.66 -10.18 -31.88
C GLU A 412 -4.41 -8.92 -31.01
N GLU A 413 -5.29 -7.91 -31.06
CA GLU A 413 -5.16 -6.73 -30.22
C GLU A 413 -5.23 -7.08 -28.72
N ALA A 414 -6.15 -7.96 -28.34
CA ALA A 414 -6.25 -8.44 -26.96
C ALA A 414 -4.98 -9.21 -26.54
N TYR A 415 -4.45 -10.06 -27.43
CA TYR A 415 -3.24 -10.81 -27.18
C TYR A 415 -2.02 -9.91 -26.97
N GLN A 416 -1.82 -8.93 -27.85
CA GLN A 416 -0.70 -7.98 -27.73
C GLN A 416 -0.80 -7.14 -26.46
N LEU A 417 -2.00 -6.67 -26.11
CA LEU A 417 -2.23 -5.92 -24.88
C LEU A 417 -1.89 -6.76 -23.65
N VAL A 418 -2.40 -7.98 -23.58
CA VAL A 418 -2.20 -8.87 -22.43
C VAL A 418 -0.73 -9.24 -22.26
N ARG A 419 -0.02 -9.55 -23.34
CA ARG A 419 1.42 -9.84 -23.32
C ARG A 419 2.28 -8.65 -22.96
N GLY A 420 1.78 -7.44 -23.15
CA GLY A 420 2.43 -6.22 -22.67
C GLY A 420 2.61 -6.20 -21.15
N ALA A 421 1.69 -6.84 -20.42
CA ALA A 421 1.79 -6.97 -18.96
C ALA A 421 2.83 -8.04 -18.56
N GLU A 422 3.75 -7.71 -17.66
CA GLU A 422 4.84 -8.62 -17.24
C GLU A 422 4.38 -10.02 -16.79
N PRO A 423 3.25 -10.19 -16.05
CA PRO A 423 2.79 -11.53 -15.67
C PRO A 423 2.39 -12.43 -16.83
N TYR A 424 2.12 -11.86 -18.00
CA TYR A 424 1.67 -12.57 -19.20
C TYR A 424 2.67 -12.48 -20.36
N ARG A 425 3.90 -12.03 -20.13
CA ARG A 425 4.90 -11.90 -21.21
C ARG A 425 5.13 -13.22 -22.01
N ASP A 426 4.99 -14.35 -21.32
CA ASP A 426 5.16 -15.68 -21.88
C ASP A 426 3.82 -16.38 -22.20
N LEU A 427 2.72 -15.61 -22.34
CA LEU A 427 1.42 -16.13 -22.72
C LEU A 427 1.45 -16.58 -24.19
N GLU A 428 0.98 -17.79 -24.47
CA GLU A 428 0.80 -18.29 -25.82
C GLU A 428 -0.57 -17.88 -26.37
N ARG A 429 -0.66 -17.72 -27.69
CA ARG A 429 -1.89 -17.30 -28.34
C ARG A 429 -3.04 -18.28 -28.10
N GLU A 430 -2.73 -19.54 -28.16
CA GLU A 430 -3.67 -20.65 -27.93
C GLU A 430 -4.23 -20.66 -26.49
N GLU A 431 -3.46 -20.18 -25.52
CA GLU A 431 -3.92 -20.02 -24.14
C GLU A 431 -5.00 -18.94 -24.04
N LEU A 432 -4.79 -17.80 -24.69
CA LEU A 432 -5.77 -16.72 -24.74
C LEU A 432 -7.04 -17.14 -25.49
N GLU A 433 -6.88 -17.80 -26.64
CA GLU A 433 -8.01 -18.30 -27.48
C GLU A 433 -8.87 -19.29 -26.69
N ARG A 434 -8.26 -20.19 -25.91
CA ARG A 434 -9.00 -21.13 -25.03
C ARG A 434 -9.80 -20.41 -23.97
N VAL A 435 -9.25 -19.34 -23.35
CA VAL A 435 -9.98 -18.55 -22.36
C VAL A 435 -11.13 -17.78 -23.03
N ALA A 436 -10.91 -17.19 -24.20
CA ALA A 436 -11.94 -16.49 -24.96
C ALA A 436 -13.09 -17.45 -25.37
N GLU A 437 -12.76 -18.67 -25.84
CA GLU A 437 -13.75 -19.66 -26.19
C GLU A 437 -14.55 -20.16 -24.98
N PHE A 438 -13.90 -20.34 -23.83
CA PHE A 438 -14.59 -20.62 -22.57
C PHE A 438 -15.59 -19.52 -22.23
N LEU A 439 -15.17 -18.24 -22.27
CA LEU A 439 -16.04 -17.10 -21.97
C LEU A 439 -17.20 -17.00 -22.96
N ARG A 440 -16.96 -17.31 -24.23
CA ARG A 440 -18.00 -17.42 -25.28
C ARG A 440 -19.01 -18.51 -24.94
N SER A 441 -18.54 -19.70 -24.55
CA SER A 441 -19.39 -20.87 -24.27
C SER A 441 -20.36 -20.63 -23.12
N ILE A 442 -19.96 -19.80 -22.14
CA ILE A 442 -20.82 -19.42 -20.99
C ILE A 442 -21.57 -18.09 -21.20
N GLY A 443 -21.48 -17.49 -22.39
CA GLY A 443 -22.25 -16.31 -22.79
C GLY A 443 -21.76 -14.97 -22.21
N LEU A 444 -20.53 -14.89 -21.67
CA LEU A 444 -19.98 -13.65 -21.12
C LEU A 444 -19.41 -12.73 -22.19
N ILE A 445 -18.94 -13.27 -23.30
CA ILE A 445 -18.51 -12.50 -24.47
C ILE A 445 -19.12 -13.07 -25.75
N ARG A 446 -19.09 -12.30 -26.81
CA ARG A 446 -19.42 -12.76 -28.17
C ARG A 446 -18.19 -12.60 -29.05
N VAL A 447 -17.94 -13.59 -29.88
CA VAL A 447 -16.82 -13.58 -30.83
C VAL A 447 -17.41 -13.65 -32.25
N TYR A 448 -17.06 -12.68 -33.10
CA TYR A 448 -17.49 -12.56 -34.50
C TYR A 448 -16.26 -12.57 -35.40
N GLY A 449 -15.96 -13.68 -36.03
CA GLY A 449 -14.70 -13.85 -36.75
C GLY A 449 -13.51 -13.70 -35.81
N ASP A 450 -12.64 -12.75 -36.08
CA ASP A 450 -11.45 -12.42 -35.25
C ASP A 450 -11.72 -11.42 -34.15
N ARG A 451 -12.99 -11.06 -33.88
CA ARG A 451 -13.39 -10.02 -32.91
C ARG A 451 -14.30 -10.56 -31.82
#